data_635fe30273a276e536eae0258e2aefa8
#
_entry.id   635fe30273a276e536eae0258e2aefa8
#
_cell.length_a   1.000
_cell.length_b   1.000
_cell.length_c   1.000
_cell.angle_alpha   90.00
_cell.angle_beta   90.00
_cell.angle_gamma   90.00
#
_symmetry.space_group_name_H-M   'P 1'
#
loop_
_entity.id
_entity.type
_entity.pdbx_description
1 polymer ?
#
loop_
_entity_poly.entity_id
_entity_poly.type
_entity_poly.pdbx_seq_one_letter_code
_entity_poly.pdbx_strand_id
1 'polypeptide(L)'
;MTTQRDPREVMITGAQVLQEVLNPHGFVFALEREGRSSGGHFASGKFTRGNRVLELHFRHSLGLVSYAVGPQRLEHADYVRAMRATGVTEEQVYPGFSDDPLGGFRHLKQDLVHFGSRFLNGTDAEFQQLVTWVAENPRKTGIGAT
;
A
#
# COMPACT_ATOMS: atom_id res chain seq x y z
N MET A 1 -8.70 -5.75 30.32
CA MET A 1 -9.54 -6.28 29.25
C MET A 1 -8.87 -5.96 27.91
N THR A 2 -8.70 -6.97 27.13
CA THR A 2 -8.14 -6.76 25.82
C THR A 2 -9.23 -6.38 24.85
N THR A 3 -9.07 -5.27 24.23
CA THR A 3 -10.00 -4.84 23.23
C THR A 3 -9.39 -5.13 21.86
N GLN A 4 -9.97 -6.11 21.20
CA GLN A 4 -9.60 -6.32 19.81
C GLN A 4 -10.19 -5.20 18.98
N ARG A 5 -9.34 -4.50 18.27
CA ARG A 5 -9.81 -3.44 17.39
C ARG A 5 -10.63 -4.03 16.26
N ASP A 6 -11.77 -3.44 15.99
CA ASP A 6 -12.57 -3.81 14.85
C ASP A 6 -11.80 -3.44 13.57
N PRO A 7 -11.50 -4.39 12.69
CA PRO A 7 -10.77 -4.06 11.45
C PRO A 7 -11.43 -2.97 10.63
N ARG A 8 -12.76 -2.90 10.64
CA ARG A 8 -13.48 -1.84 9.93
C ARG A 8 -13.12 -0.46 10.50
N GLU A 9 -13.12 -0.32 11.81
CA GLU A 9 -12.77 0.95 12.45
C GLU A 9 -11.31 1.30 12.23
N VAL A 10 -10.43 0.32 12.32
CA VAL A 10 -9.01 0.55 12.07
C VAL A 10 -8.79 0.96 10.63
N MET A 11 -9.48 0.33 9.69
CA MET A 11 -9.37 0.69 8.27
C MET A 11 -9.83 2.13 8.05
N ILE A 12 -10.93 2.54 8.64
CA ILE A 12 -11.45 3.90 8.47
C ILE A 12 -10.49 4.91 9.08
N THR A 13 -10.00 4.64 10.28
CA THR A 13 -9.04 5.54 10.93
C THR A 13 -7.71 5.58 10.17
N GLY A 14 -7.25 4.43 9.72
CA GLY A 14 -6.03 4.36 8.91
C GLY A 14 -6.17 5.10 7.59
N ALA A 15 -7.35 5.02 6.98
CA ALA A 15 -7.61 5.78 5.77
C ALA A 15 -7.50 7.28 6.02
N GLN A 16 -7.93 7.76 7.19
CA GLN A 16 -7.77 9.17 7.54
C GLN A 16 -6.30 9.57 7.59
N VAL A 17 -5.44 8.68 8.07
CA VAL A 17 -3.99 8.93 8.07
C VAL A 17 -3.49 9.10 6.63
N LEU A 18 -3.95 8.25 5.73
CA LEU A 18 -3.52 8.28 4.33
C LEU A 18 -4.14 9.42 3.53
N GLN A 19 -5.30 9.90 3.95
CA GLN A 19 -5.98 10.99 3.24
C GLN A 19 -5.13 12.26 3.18
N GLU A 20 -4.27 12.49 4.14
CA GLU A 20 -3.39 13.66 4.13
C GLU A 20 -2.49 13.68 2.90
N VAL A 21 -2.11 12.52 2.40
CA VAL A 21 -1.29 12.42 1.20
C VAL A 21 -2.14 12.22 -0.05
N LEU A 22 -3.19 11.42 0.05
CA LEU A 22 -3.93 10.96 -1.12
C LEU A 22 -5.02 11.93 -1.57
N ASN A 23 -5.70 12.60 -0.62
CA ASN A 23 -6.77 13.51 -0.99
C ASN A 23 -6.29 14.69 -1.85
N PRO A 24 -5.12 15.31 -1.56
CA PRO A 24 -4.62 16.39 -2.43
C PRO A 24 -4.41 15.96 -3.88
N HIS A 25 -4.23 14.66 -4.10
CA HIS A 25 -4.07 14.12 -5.46
C HIS A 25 -5.38 13.63 -6.06
N GLY A 26 -6.50 13.86 -5.37
CA GLY A 26 -7.81 13.54 -5.90
C GLY A 26 -8.30 12.12 -5.62
N PHE A 27 -7.58 11.36 -4.81
CA PHE A 27 -8.02 10.01 -4.46
C PHE A 27 -9.11 10.06 -3.41
N VAL A 28 -10.10 9.17 -3.57
CA VAL A 28 -11.24 9.08 -2.65
C VAL A 28 -11.27 7.68 -2.05
N PHE A 29 -11.44 7.61 -0.74
CA PHE A 29 -11.50 6.34 -0.02
C PHE A 29 -12.90 5.75 -0.05
N ALA A 30 -12.95 4.42 -0.20
CA ALA A 30 -14.18 3.65 -0.02
C ALA A 30 -13.86 2.35 0.74
N LEU A 31 -14.64 2.07 1.76
CA LEU A 31 -14.58 0.77 2.42
C LEU A 31 -15.19 -0.23 1.45
N GLU A 32 -14.45 -1.30 1.16
CA GLU A 32 -14.86 -2.22 0.11
C GLU A 32 -15.50 -3.48 0.65
N ARG A 33 -14.86 -4.11 1.62
CA ARG A 33 -15.36 -5.34 2.20
C ARG A 33 -15.00 -5.40 3.67
N GLU A 34 -15.84 -6.08 4.41
CA GLU A 34 -15.55 -6.44 5.78
C GLU A 34 -16.22 -7.78 6.06
N GLY A 35 -15.67 -8.53 7.00
CA GLY A 35 -16.25 -9.81 7.29
C GLY A 35 -15.36 -10.66 8.16
N ARG A 36 -15.65 -11.93 8.12
CA ARG A 36 -14.93 -12.93 8.90
C ARG A 36 -14.58 -14.09 7.99
N SER A 37 -13.34 -14.51 8.07
CA SER A 37 -12.88 -15.68 7.34
C SER A 37 -12.18 -16.61 8.32
N SER A 38 -11.56 -17.67 7.81
CA SER A 38 -10.83 -18.61 8.65
C SER A 38 -9.72 -17.97 9.47
N GLY A 39 -9.20 -16.82 9.00
CA GLY A 39 -8.15 -16.09 9.73
C GLY A 39 -8.68 -15.02 10.67
N GLY A 40 -9.99 -14.89 10.83
CA GLY A 40 -10.60 -13.90 11.70
C GLY A 40 -11.29 -12.78 10.96
N HIS A 41 -11.59 -11.72 11.68
CA HIS A 41 -12.24 -10.54 11.09
C HIS A 41 -11.27 -9.77 10.22
N PHE A 42 -11.78 -9.19 9.15
CA PHE A 42 -10.97 -8.39 8.24
C PHE A 42 -11.78 -7.22 7.70
N ALA A 43 -11.05 -6.24 7.15
CA ALA A 43 -11.65 -5.15 6.38
C ALA A 43 -10.72 -4.82 5.22
N SER A 44 -11.30 -4.49 4.09
CA SER A 44 -10.54 -3.99 2.95
C SER A 44 -11.15 -2.71 2.45
N GLY A 45 -10.31 -1.86 1.89
CA GLY A 45 -10.73 -0.60 1.35
C GLY A 45 -9.84 -0.19 0.21
N LYS A 46 -10.20 0.89 -0.45
CA LYS A 46 -9.41 1.38 -1.57
C LYS A 46 -9.53 2.89 -1.71
N PHE A 47 -8.45 3.47 -2.23
CA PHE A 47 -8.44 4.85 -2.69
C PHE A 47 -8.43 4.83 -4.22
N THR A 48 -9.30 5.60 -4.83
CA THR A 48 -9.49 5.58 -6.28
C THR A 48 -9.44 6.98 -6.86
N ARG A 49 -8.75 7.10 -7.99
CA ARG A 49 -8.80 8.29 -8.83
C ARG A 49 -8.66 7.83 -10.29
N GLY A 50 -9.74 7.93 -11.05
CA GLY A 50 -9.73 7.48 -12.43
C GLY A 50 -9.38 6.00 -12.52
N ASN A 51 -8.33 5.70 -13.28
CA ASN A 51 -7.87 4.32 -13.45
C ASN A 51 -6.85 3.89 -12.39
N ARG A 52 -6.62 4.70 -11.36
CA ARG A 52 -5.62 4.41 -10.33
C ARG A 52 -6.31 3.99 -9.05
N VAL A 53 -5.85 2.89 -8.50
CA VAL A 53 -6.44 2.32 -7.28
C VAL A 53 -5.32 1.88 -6.34
N LEU A 54 -5.42 2.33 -5.09
CA LEU A 54 -4.59 1.82 -4.01
C LEU A 54 -5.47 0.93 -3.15
N GLU A 55 -5.18 -0.36 -3.12
CA GLU A 55 -5.97 -1.34 -2.38
C GLU A 55 -5.31 -1.69 -1.07
N LEU A 56 -6.12 -1.80 -0.03
CA LEU A 56 -5.67 -2.06 1.33
C LEU A 56 -6.45 -3.21 1.93
N HIS A 57 -5.75 -4.07 2.66
CA HIS A 57 -6.38 -5.17 3.37
C HIS A 57 -5.81 -5.24 4.78
N PHE A 58 -6.69 -5.20 5.77
CA PHE A 58 -6.34 -5.25 7.18
C PHE A 58 -7.01 -6.44 7.83
N ARG A 59 -6.24 -7.20 8.60
CA ARG A 59 -6.78 -8.25 9.45
C ARG A 59 -6.24 -8.05 10.87
N HIS A 60 -5.02 -8.41 11.12
CA HIS A 60 -4.33 -8.12 12.39
C HIS A 60 -3.39 -6.93 12.22
N SER A 61 -3.04 -6.66 10.99
CA SER A 61 -2.20 -5.55 10.59
C SER A 61 -2.54 -5.19 9.16
N LEU A 62 -1.99 -4.07 8.69
CA LEU A 62 -2.09 -3.74 7.27
C LEU A 62 -1.17 -4.69 6.52
N GLY A 63 -1.74 -5.79 6.03
CA GLY A 63 -0.97 -6.89 5.50
C GLY A 63 -0.84 -6.92 4.00
N LEU A 64 -1.73 -6.26 3.28
CA LEU A 64 -1.68 -6.28 1.83
C LEU A 64 -1.97 -4.89 1.30
N VAL A 65 -1.05 -4.37 0.51
CA VAL A 65 -1.17 -3.08 -0.14
C VAL A 65 -0.78 -3.27 -1.61
N SER A 66 -1.65 -2.86 -2.51
CA SER A 66 -1.43 -3.00 -3.95
C SER A 66 -1.75 -1.70 -4.67
N TYR A 67 -1.02 -1.45 -5.74
CA TYR A 67 -1.20 -0.30 -6.61
C TYR A 67 -1.66 -0.79 -7.97
N ALA A 68 -2.72 -0.20 -8.51
CA ALA A 68 -3.19 -0.52 -9.85
C ALA A 68 -3.31 0.75 -10.68
N VAL A 69 -2.88 0.67 -11.91
CA VAL A 69 -3.05 1.72 -12.91
C VAL A 69 -3.55 1.02 -14.17
N GLY A 70 -4.87 1.16 -14.43
CA GLY A 70 -5.50 0.39 -15.49
C GLY A 70 -5.33 -1.11 -15.23
N PRO A 71 -4.86 -1.88 -16.22
CA PRO A 71 -4.66 -3.32 -16.05
C PRO A 71 -3.35 -3.67 -15.34
N GLN A 72 -2.49 -2.69 -15.07
CA GLN A 72 -1.20 -2.94 -14.42
C GLN A 72 -1.36 -2.93 -12.91
N ARG A 73 -0.63 -3.81 -12.23
CA ARG A 73 -0.73 -3.93 -10.78
C ARG A 73 0.62 -4.29 -10.17
N LEU A 74 0.93 -3.67 -9.05
CA LEU A 74 2.13 -3.97 -8.26
C LEU A 74 1.77 -4.05 -6.80
N GLU A 75 2.37 -5.01 -6.10
CA GLU A 75 2.33 -5.00 -4.65
C GLU A 75 3.27 -3.94 -4.11
N HIS A 76 2.99 -3.47 -2.90
CA HIS A 76 3.74 -2.36 -2.31
C HIS A 76 5.25 -2.62 -2.28
N ALA A 77 5.67 -3.82 -1.86
CA ALA A 77 7.08 -4.14 -1.79
C ALA A 77 7.76 -4.05 -3.15
N ASP A 78 7.09 -4.52 -4.19
CA ASP A 78 7.62 -4.46 -5.55
C ASP A 78 7.65 -3.02 -6.07
N TYR A 79 6.61 -2.26 -5.76
CA TYR A 79 6.56 -0.85 -6.15
C TYR A 79 7.75 -0.08 -5.56
N VAL A 80 8.00 -0.26 -4.27
CA VAL A 80 9.11 0.43 -3.60
C VAL A 80 10.47 0.00 -4.17
N ARG A 81 10.64 -1.32 -4.42
CA ARG A 81 11.87 -1.81 -5.04
C ARG A 81 12.11 -1.15 -6.39
N ALA A 82 11.07 -1.07 -7.20
CA ALA A 82 11.18 -0.48 -8.54
C ALA A 82 11.48 1.01 -8.46
N MET A 83 10.86 1.72 -7.54
CA MET A 83 11.12 3.15 -7.37
C MET A 83 12.55 3.41 -6.97
N ARG A 84 13.09 2.61 -6.05
CA ARG A 84 14.49 2.74 -5.64
C ARG A 84 15.44 2.45 -6.79
N ALA A 85 15.14 1.41 -7.57
CA ALA A 85 16.00 1.01 -8.68
C ALA A 85 15.98 2.00 -9.83
N THR A 86 14.86 2.72 -10.00
CA THR A 86 14.69 3.61 -11.15
C THR A 86 14.96 5.08 -10.83
N GLY A 87 15.60 5.36 -9.70
CA GLY A 87 16.12 6.69 -9.45
C GLY A 87 15.66 7.41 -8.20
N VAL A 88 14.74 6.84 -7.46
CA VAL A 88 14.36 7.42 -6.17
C VAL A 88 15.33 6.89 -5.12
N THR A 89 16.19 7.77 -4.64
CA THR A 89 17.31 7.35 -3.80
C THR A 89 17.17 7.74 -2.34
N GLU A 90 16.08 8.37 -1.97
CA GLU A 90 15.90 8.75 -0.58
C GLU A 90 15.81 7.54 0.31
N GLU A 91 16.60 7.55 1.36
CA GLU A 91 16.49 6.52 2.36
C GLU A 91 15.44 6.90 3.38
N GLN A 92 14.66 5.94 3.76
CA GLN A 92 13.61 6.12 4.73
C GLN A 92 13.97 5.38 6.01
N VAL A 93 13.96 6.09 7.11
CA VAL A 93 14.16 5.47 8.41
C VAL A 93 12.79 5.17 9.01
N TYR A 94 12.50 3.91 9.17
CA TYR A 94 11.26 3.49 9.80
C TYR A 94 11.41 3.49 11.31
N PRO A 95 10.35 3.80 12.03
CA PRO A 95 10.41 3.79 13.49
C PRO A 95 10.54 2.38 14.09
N GLY A 96 10.54 1.38 13.24
CA GLY A 96 10.64 0.01 13.68
C GLY A 96 9.27 -0.61 13.93
N PHE A 97 9.30 -1.80 14.49
CA PHE A 97 8.09 -2.54 14.76
C PHE A 97 7.24 -1.84 15.81
N SER A 98 5.94 -1.85 15.60
CA SER A 98 5.01 -1.25 16.55
C SER A 98 3.79 -2.15 16.69
N ASP A 99 3.29 -2.26 17.93
CA ASP A 99 2.03 -2.97 18.20
C ASP A 99 0.80 -2.13 17.85
N ASP A 100 1.02 -0.86 17.49
CA ASP A 100 -0.06 0.03 17.12
C ASP A 100 -0.72 -0.49 15.84
N PRO A 101 -2.04 -0.76 15.86
CA PRO A 101 -2.72 -1.20 14.63
C PRO A 101 -2.63 -0.20 13.49
N LEU A 102 -2.41 1.07 13.79
CA LEU A 102 -2.24 2.10 12.77
C LEU A 102 -0.80 2.22 12.28
N GLY A 103 0.13 1.44 12.85
CA GLY A 103 1.54 1.52 12.47
C GLY A 103 1.78 1.29 11.00
N GLY A 104 1.12 0.29 10.42
CA GLY A 104 1.25 0.00 9.00
C GLY A 104 0.76 1.15 8.11
N PHE A 105 -0.31 1.80 8.54
CA PHE A 105 -0.84 2.96 7.80
C PHE A 105 0.11 4.14 7.85
N ARG A 106 0.77 4.35 9.00
CA ARG A 106 1.76 5.42 9.11
C ARG A 106 2.99 5.14 8.26
N HIS A 107 3.44 3.89 8.23
CA HIS A 107 4.53 3.49 7.34
C HIS A 107 4.18 3.70 5.89
N LEU A 108 2.97 3.28 5.50
CA LEU A 108 2.53 3.47 4.14
C LEU A 108 2.43 4.95 3.78
N LYS A 109 1.96 5.78 4.70
CA LYS A 109 1.92 7.23 4.47
C LYS A 109 3.31 7.76 4.16
N GLN A 110 4.32 7.36 4.93
CA GLN A 110 5.68 7.80 4.69
C GLN A 110 6.22 7.29 3.36
N ASP A 111 5.93 6.03 3.03
CA ASP A 111 6.33 5.48 1.74
C ASP A 111 5.68 6.24 0.57
N LEU A 112 4.43 6.64 0.73
CA LEU A 112 3.75 7.42 -0.30
C LEU A 112 4.38 8.80 -0.46
N VAL A 113 4.79 9.42 0.64
CA VAL A 113 5.50 10.70 0.57
C VAL A 113 6.84 10.56 -0.15
N HIS A 114 7.58 9.51 0.13
CA HIS A 114 8.93 9.35 -0.42
C HIS A 114 8.95 8.67 -1.79
N PHE A 115 8.07 7.73 -2.03
CA PHE A 115 8.13 6.89 -3.22
C PHE A 115 6.86 6.95 -4.08
N GLY A 116 5.82 7.65 -3.64
CA GLY A 116 4.51 7.58 -4.29
C GLY A 116 4.38 8.36 -5.58
N SER A 117 5.36 9.16 -5.96
CA SER A 117 5.19 10.14 -7.04
C SER A 117 4.70 9.54 -8.35
N ARG A 118 5.23 8.39 -8.74
CA ARG A 118 4.84 7.79 -10.02
C ARG A 118 3.43 7.22 -9.99
N PHE A 119 2.97 6.79 -8.84
CA PHE A 119 1.57 6.38 -8.70
C PHE A 119 0.65 7.57 -8.55
N LEU A 120 1.05 8.56 -7.77
CA LEU A 120 0.19 9.71 -7.44
C LEU A 120 0.11 10.72 -8.58
N ASN A 121 1.22 11.00 -9.24
CA ASN A 121 1.34 12.08 -10.23
C ASN A 121 1.84 11.63 -11.59
N GLY A 122 2.43 10.45 -11.69
CA GLY A 122 3.08 10.03 -12.91
C GLY A 122 2.10 9.61 -13.99
N THR A 123 2.64 9.37 -15.16
CA THR A 123 1.84 8.89 -16.29
C THR A 123 1.66 7.38 -16.19
N ASP A 124 0.71 6.86 -16.96
CA ASP A 124 0.51 5.41 -17.06
C ASP A 124 1.78 4.73 -17.58
N ALA A 125 2.47 5.38 -18.51
CA ALA A 125 3.73 4.86 -19.07
C ALA A 125 4.80 4.75 -18.00
N GLU A 126 4.89 5.71 -17.08
CA GLU A 126 5.85 5.65 -15.99
C GLU A 126 5.55 4.50 -15.05
N PHE A 127 4.27 4.26 -14.76
CA PHE A 127 3.90 3.10 -13.95
C PHE A 127 4.23 1.80 -14.67
N GLN A 128 3.98 1.75 -15.98
CA GLN A 128 4.32 0.59 -16.81
C GLN A 128 5.81 0.27 -16.74
N GLN A 129 6.66 1.29 -16.70
CA GLN A 129 8.10 1.08 -16.56
C GLN A 129 8.42 0.35 -15.25
N LEU A 130 7.72 0.69 -14.17
CA LEU A 130 7.91 0.00 -12.90
C LEU A 130 7.47 -1.45 -13.00
N VAL A 131 6.35 -1.71 -13.64
CA VAL A 131 5.84 -3.08 -13.83
C VAL A 131 6.83 -3.90 -14.64
N THR A 132 7.37 -3.33 -15.70
CA THR A 132 8.36 -3.99 -16.54
C THR A 132 9.61 -4.31 -15.74
N TRP A 133 10.08 -3.35 -14.95
CA TRP A 133 11.26 -3.58 -14.12
C TRP A 133 11.04 -4.73 -13.14
N VAL A 134 9.86 -4.78 -12.51
CA VAL A 134 9.54 -5.85 -11.56
C VAL A 134 9.51 -7.21 -12.25
N ALA A 135 8.93 -7.26 -13.45
CA ALA A 135 8.88 -8.51 -14.22
C ALA A 135 10.28 -9.01 -14.56
N GLU A 136 11.21 -8.10 -14.82
CA GLU A 136 12.60 -8.45 -15.14
C GLU A 136 13.45 -8.70 -13.89
N ASN A 137 12.96 -8.29 -12.72
CA ASN A 137 13.71 -8.39 -11.46
C ASN A 137 12.81 -8.97 -10.36
N PRO A 138 12.35 -10.23 -10.51
CA PRO A 138 11.46 -10.81 -9.52
C PRO A 138 12.12 -10.91 -8.15
N ARG A 139 11.30 -10.81 -7.11
CA ARG A 139 11.80 -10.95 -5.75
C ARG A 139 12.34 -12.34 -5.53
N LYS A 140 13.45 -12.42 -4.81
CA LYS A 140 13.98 -13.71 -4.39
C LYS A 140 13.16 -14.22 -3.22
N THR A 141 12.79 -15.48 -3.28
CA THR A 141 12.14 -16.12 -2.16
C THR A 141 13.19 -16.78 -1.28
N GLY A 142 12.83 -17.07 -0.04
CA GLY A 142 13.75 -17.72 0.86
C GLY A 142 14.10 -19.13 0.45
N ILE A 143 13.18 -19.81 -0.19
CA ILE A 143 13.39 -21.19 -0.65
C ILE A 143 13.47 -21.18 -2.15
N GLY A 144 14.49 -21.82 -2.68
CA GLY A 144 14.67 -21.87 -4.12
C GLY A 144 15.08 -20.55 -4.71
N ALA A 145 15.51 -19.65 -3.90
CA ALA A 145 16.02 -18.35 -4.36
C ALA A 145 17.42 -18.56 -4.90
N THR A 146 17.48 -19.17 -5.98
CA THR A 146 18.77 -19.47 -6.60
C THR A 146 18.87 -18.81 -7.94
#